data_0dd5045f5be4c5be5c50a0f2cac26a2b
#
_entry.id   0dd5045f5be4c5be5c50a0f2cac26a2b
#
_cell.length_a   1.000
_cell.length_b   1.000
_cell.length_c   1.000
_cell.angle_alpha   90.00
_cell.angle_beta   90.00
_cell.angle_gamma   90.00
#
_symmetry.space_group_name_H-M   'P 1'
#
loop_
_entity.id
_entity.type
_entity.pdbx_description
1 polymer ?
#
loop_
_entity_poly.entity_id
_entity_poly.type
_entity_poly.pdbx_seq_one_letter_code
_entity_poly.pdbx_strand_id
1 'polypeptide(L)'
;MPSKRDAMTARALALVGCGYIYGATGWICTRARMEQQMRQYPAYAGQIERYGKKWIGKPCYDCAQLTRDVARRAGVSLPSGATSQWRAAGIWKEKDVIDTLPDEAGIFLFTMRDGRMTHTGVSIGHGEEVDARGHAYGVVRRPIRGTTFTHWARLAVDYDAQEDAEEDAGEETPLKPRRTLRMGSSGEDVRALQTALQTLGFLNDAADGKFGTKTREAVRKFQKKSGLSVDGIVGAATWAALPEGDGEPSAPTRICLTGDGMRAFIRALEKPQTTENRLTFTLAAPDYGEIMRQIHLEI
;
A
#
# COMPACT_ATOMS: atom_id res chain seq x y z
N MET A 1 10.10 -7.37 19.94
CA MET A 1 9.74 -6.92 18.55
C MET A 1 9.33 -8.13 17.76
N PRO A 2 8.40 -8.03 16.81
CA PRO A 2 8.04 -9.17 15.95
C PRO A 2 9.25 -9.60 15.11
N SER A 3 9.30 -10.89 14.76
CA SER A 3 10.28 -11.39 13.80
C SER A 3 9.95 -10.88 12.38
N LYS A 4 10.93 -10.94 11.47
CA LYS A 4 10.68 -10.61 10.05
C LYS A 4 9.57 -11.48 9.45
N ARG A 5 9.47 -12.74 9.88
CA ARG A 5 8.39 -13.66 9.54
C ARG A 5 7.02 -13.12 9.98
N ASP A 6 6.94 -12.70 11.25
CA ASP A 6 5.70 -12.17 11.81
C ASP A 6 5.28 -10.87 11.13
N ALA A 7 6.23 -9.98 10.87
CA ALA A 7 5.99 -8.71 10.18
C ALA A 7 5.46 -8.93 8.74
N MET A 8 6.07 -9.85 7.99
CA MET A 8 5.60 -10.24 6.65
C MET A 8 4.19 -10.84 6.70
N THR A 9 3.94 -11.75 7.65
CA THR A 9 2.64 -12.41 7.82
C THR A 9 1.56 -11.40 8.21
N ALA A 10 1.84 -10.56 9.19
CA ALA A 10 0.93 -9.49 9.62
C ALA A 10 0.61 -8.54 8.44
N ARG A 11 1.62 -8.19 7.62
CA ARG A 11 1.40 -7.36 6.45
C ARG A 11 0.53 -8.04 5.42
N ALA A 12 0.80 -9.30 5.07
CA ALA A 12 -0.02 -10.04 4.13
C ALA A 12 -1.50 -10.09 4.58
N LEU A 13 -1.74 -10.40 5.84
CA LEU A 13 -3.09 -10.43 6.43
C LEU A 13 -3.77 -9.07 6.41
N ALA A 14 -3.05 -8.00 6.68
CA ALA A 14 -3.59 -6.63 6.63
C ALA A 14 -4.04 -6.18 5.23
N LEU A 15 -3.54 -6.83 4.19
CA LEU A 15 -3.93 -6.55 2.79
C LEU A 15 -5.20 -7.30 2.35
N VAL A 16 -5.67 -8.28 3.11
CA VAL A 16 -6.89 -9.04 2.77
C VAL A 16 -8.10 -8.10 2.70
N GLY A 17 -8.88 -8.23 1.62
CA GLY A 17 -10.03 -7.35 1.33
C GLY A 17 -9.69 -6.09 0.52
N CYS A 18 -8.41 -5.82 0.25
CA CYS A 18 -8.00 -4.85 -0.76
C CYS A 18 -8.48 -5.27 -2.16
N GLY A 19 -8.59 -4.31 -3.06
CA GLY A 19 -8.97 -4.57 -4.44
C GLY A 19 -7.83 -5.16 -5.27
N TYR A 20 -8.19 -5.64 -6.45
CA TYR A 20 -7.23 -6.00 -7.49
C TYR A 20 -7.46 -5.16 -8.74
N ILE A 21 -6.42 -4.51 -9.21
CA ILE A 21 -6.35 -3.94 -10.57
C ILE A 21 -4.95 -4.24 -11.10
N TYR A 22 -4.84 -4.75 -12.32
CA TYR A 22 -3.56 -5.06 -12.93
C TYR A 22 -2.67 -3.81 -12.99
N GLY A 23 -1.43 -3.91 -12.50
CA GLY A 23 -0.48 -2.81 -12.37
C GLY A 23 -0.71 -1.88 -11.17
N ALA A 24 -1.64 -2.23 -10.26
CA ALA A 24 -1.88 -1.44 -9.05
C ALA A 24 -0.81 -1.73 -7.99
N THR A 25 -0.31 -0.67 -7.34
CA THR A 25 0.81 -0.69 -6.40
C THR A 25 0.41 -0.34 -4.96
N GLY A 26 -0.85 -0.51 -4.60
CA GLY A 26 -1.38 -0.14 -3.29
C GLY A 26 -2.23 1.14 -3.28
N TRP A 27 -2.31 1.84 -4.39
CA TRP A 27 -3.05 3.08 -4.48
C TRP A 27 -4.57 2.91 -4.34
N ILE A 28 -5.23 3.94 -3.83
CA ILE A 28 -6.69 3.98 -3.72
C ILE A 28 -7.32 4.00 -5.12
N CYS A 29 -8.21 3.05 -5.36
CA CYS A 29 -8.94 2.94 -6.62
C CYS A 29 -9.87 4.15 -6.81
N THR A 30 -9.73 4.82 -7.93
CA THR A 30 -10.64 5.88 -8.40
C THR A 30 -11.02 5.60 -9.84
N ARG A 31 -12.10 6.22 -10.33
CA ARG A 31 -12.48 6.11 -11.74
C ARG A 31 -11.33 6.54 -12.67
N ALA A 32 -10.68 7.65 -12.37
CA ALA A 32 -9.56 8.17 -13.17
C ALA A 32 -8.39 7.18 -13.22
N ARG A 33 -8.04 6.53 -12.09
CA ARG A 33 -6.99 5.50 -12.06
C ARG A 33 -7.39 4.25 -12.83
N MET A 34 -8.65 3.82 -12.75
CA MET A 34 -9.15 2.71 -13.57
C MET A 34 -9.02 3.01 -15.07
N GLU A 35 -9.44 4.19 -15.50
CA GLU A 35 -9.32 4.63 -16.89
C GLU A 35 -7.87 4.73 -17.34
N GLN A 36 -6.97 5.20 -16.48
CA GLN A 36 -5.52 5.21 -16.73
C GLN A 36 -5.00 3.80 -16.94
N GLN A 37 -5.36 2.85 -16.05
CA GLN A 37 -4.93 1.45 -16.15
C GLN A 37 -5.49 0.76 -17.41
N MET A 38 -6.73 1.03 -17.78
CA MET A 38 -7.31 0.49 -19.02
C MET A 38 -6.55 0.98 -20.26
N ARG A 39 -6.11 2.25 -20.27
CA ARG A 39 -5.27 2.77 -21.36
C ARG A 39 -3.87 2.16 -21.38
N GLN A 40 -3.27 2.01 -20.19
CA GLN A 40 -1.92 1.46 -20.05
C GLN A 40 -1.85 -0.05 -20.34
N TYR A 41 -2.92 -0.77 -20.01
CA TYR A 41 -2.99 -2.23 -20.13
C TYR A 41 -4.27 -2.66 -20.89
N PRO A 42 -4.35 -2.44 -22.22
CA PRO A 42 -5.57 -2.71 -23.00
C PRO A 42 -6.07 -4.16 -22.90
N ALA A 43 -5.14 -5.13 -22.74
CA ALA A 43 -5.48 -6.54 -22.57
C ALA A 43 -6.33 -6.83 -21.32
N TYR A 44 -6.28 -5.95 -20.32
CA TYR A 44 -7.04 -6.08 -19.06
C TYR A 44 -8.20 -5.10 -18.95
N ALA A 45 -8.38 -4.21 -19.96
CA ALA A 45 -9.37 -3.14 -19.90
C ALA A 45 -10.79 -3.65 -19.62
N GLY A 46 -11.23 -4.72 -20.32
CA GLY A 46 -12.56 -5.29 -20.11
C GLY A 46 -12.75 -5.87 -18.71
N GLN A 47 -11.73 -6.43 -18.08
CA GLN A 47 -11.80 -6.92 -16.71
C GLN A 47 -11.82 -5.77 -15.70
N ILE A 48 -11.01 -4.73 -15.93
CA ILE A 48 -10.99 -3.52 -15.10
C ILE A 48 -12.35 -2.84 -15.16
N GLU A 49 -12.95 -2.67 -16.34
CA GLU A 49 -14.27 -2.08 -16.51
C GLU A 49 -15.36 -2.90 -15.80
N ARG A 50 -15.33 -4.22 -15.97
CA ARG A 50 -16.35 -5.12 -15.41
C ARG A 50 -16.31 -5.19 -13.88
N TYR A 51 -15.12 -5.26 -13.29
CA TYR A 51 -14.95 -5.54 -11.86
C TYR A 51 -14.40 -4.38 -11.05
N GLY A 52 -13.72 -3.41 -11.68
CA GLY A 52 -13.00 -2.35 -10.97
C GLY A 52 -13.90 -1.44 -10.16
N LYS A 53 -15.15 -1.22 -10.59
CA LYS A 53 -16.09 -0.32 -9.90
C LYS A 53 -16.30 -0.68 -8.43
N LYS A 54 -16.28 -1.97 -8.07
CA LYS A 54 -16.44 -2.42 -6.67
C LYS A 54 -15.24 -2.11 -5.77
N TRP A 55 -14.12 -1.74 -6.37
CA TRP A 55 -12.89 -1.39 -5.66
C TRP A 55 -12.71 0.10 -5.45
N ILE A 56 -13.58 0.94 -6.03
CA ILE A 56 -13.50 2.40 -5.84
C ILE A 56 -13.51 2.72 -4.35
N GLY A 57 -12.54 3.56 -3.93
CA GLY A 57 -12.31 3.92 -2.54
C GLY A 57 -11.46 2.93 -1.73
N LYS A 58 -11.08 1.78 -2.31
CA LYS A 58 -10.21 0.78 -1.65
C LYS A 58 -8.78 0.82 -2.20
N PRO A 59 -7.76 0.47 -1.39
CA PRO A 59 -6.44 0.18 -1.90
C PRO A 59 -6.49 -0.99 -2.89
N CYS A 60 -5.72 -0.92 -3.98
CA CYS A 60 -5.65 -1.99 -4.97
C CYS A 60 -4.21 -2.42 -5.18
N TYR A 61 -4.02 -3.73 -5.33
CA TYR A 61 -2.74 -4.36 -5.64
C TYR A 61 -2.89 -5.28 -6.85
N ASP A 62 -1.82 -5.47 -7.61
CA ASP A 62 -1.67 -6.70 -8.39
C ASP A 62 -0.88 -7.75 -7.59
N CYS A 63 -0.74 -8.96 -8.12
CA CYS A 63 -0.10 -10.06 -7.41
C CYS A 63 1.37 -9.76 -7.07
N ALA A 64 2.11 -9.18 -8.02
CA ALA A 64 3.53 -8.88 -7.84
C ALA A 64 3.77 -7.69 -6.90
N GLN A 65 2.88 -6.73 -6.88
CA GLN A 65 3.00 -5.58 -5.97
C GLN A 65 2.61 -5.94 -4.54
N LEU A 66 1.66 -6.85 -4.34
CA LEU A 66 1.36 -7.41 -3.03
C LEU A 66 2.61 -8.10 -2.43
N THR A 67 3.24 -8.99 -3.20
CA THR A 67 4.44 -9.71 -2.72
C THR A 67 5.63 -8.78 -2.48
N ARG A 68 5.77 -7.70 -3.27
CA ARG A 68 6.77 -6.65 -3.04
C ARG A 68 6.55 -5.93 -1.72
N ASP A 69 5.32 -5.58 -1.42
CA ASP A 69 4.95 -4.90 -0.18
C ASP A 69 5.22 -5.77 1.04
N VAL A 70 4.89 -7.06 0.95
CA VAL A 70 5.19 -8.04 2.02
C VAL A 70 6.70 -8.24 2.20
N ALA A 71 7.48 -8.40 1.12
CA ALA A 71 8.93 -8.62 1.18
C ALA A 71 9.69 -7.45 1.81
N ARG A 72 9.20 -6.22 1.66
CA ARG A 72 9.78 -5.02 2.31
C ARG A 72 9.80 -5.15 3.83
N ARG A 73 8.87 -5.89 4.45
CA ARG A 73 8.86 -6.14 5.90
C ARG A 73 10.02 -7.02 6.36
N ALA A 74 10.70 -7.69 5.44
CA ALA A 74 11.94 -8.41 5.69
C ALA A 74 13.19 -7.66 5.21
N GLY A 75 13.05 -6.37 4.82
CA GLY A 75 14.14 -5.57 4.25
C GLY A 75 14.48 -5.95 2.79
N VAL A 76 13.58 -6.64 2.06
CA VAL A 76 13.88 -7.14 0.71
C VAL A 76 13.08 -6.39 -0.34
N SER A 77 13.77 -5.82 -1.33
CA SER A 77 13.17 -5.18 -2.49
C SER A 77 13.03 -6.16 -3.64
N LEU A 78 11.80 -6.61 -3.94
CA LEU A 78 11.51 -7.47 -5.08
C LEU A 78 11.30 -6.63 -6.36
N PRO A 79 11.70 -7.12 -7.55
CA PRO A 79 11.39 -6.47 -8.82
C PRO A 79 9.89 -6.57 -9.15
N SER A 80 9.42 -5.74 -10.09
CA SER A 80 8.04 -5.80 -10.57
C SER A 80 7.82 -7.02 -11.48
N GLY A 81 6.65 -7.68 -11.32
CA GLY A 81 6.23 -8.83 -12.11
C GLY A 81 6.75 -10.18 -11.61
N ALA A 82 5.86 -11.18 -11.54
CA ALA A 82 6.13 -12.50 -10.96
C ALA A 82 7.34 -13.22 -11.62
N THR A 83 7.48 -13.15 -12.95
CA THR A 83 8.63 -13.74 -13.64
C THR A 83 9.96 -13.06 -13.25
N SER A 84 9.96 -11.73 -13.12
CA SER A 84 11.16 -10.99 -12.70
C SER A 84 11.53 -11.31 -11.26
N GLN A 85 10.53 -11.42 -10.37
CA GLN A 85 10.74 -11.86 -8.99
C GLN A 85 11.37 -13.25 -8.93
N TRP A 86 10.80 -14.22 -9.63
CA TRP A 86 11.33 -15.57 -9.66
C TRP A 86 12.78 -15.65 -10.15
N ARG A 87 13.13 -14.83 -11.15
CA ARG A 87 14.47 -14.79 -11.76
C ARG A 87 15.48 -13.93 -11.02
N ALA A 88 15.06 -13.18 -10.03
CA ALA A 88 15.93 -12.25 -9.31
C ALA A 88 17.08 -13.01 -8.63
N ALA A 89 18.29 -12.62 -8.94
CA ALA A 89 19.51 -13.23 -8.38
C ALA A 89 19.77 -12.70 -6.97
N GLY A 90 20.29 -13.56 -6.09
CA GLY A 90 20.71 -13.19 -4.72
C GLY A 90 19.57 -12.93 -3.73
N ILE A 91 18.32 -12.97 -4.17
CA ILE A 91 17.16 -12.72 -3.31
C ILE A 91 16.66 -14.01 -2.65
N TRP A 92 16.74 -15.11 -3.34
CA TRP A 92 16.19 -16.39 -2.91
C TRP A 92 17.26 -17.31 -2.32
N LYS A 93 17.04 -17.79 -1.10
CA LYS A 93 17.83 -18.83 -0.46
C LYS A 93 17.53 -20.20 -1.07
N GLU A 94 16.28 -20.43 -1.39
CA GLU A 94 15.76 -21.72 -1.84
C GLU A 94 14.57 -21.52 -2.76
N LYS A 95 14.43 -22.38 -3.76
CA LYS A 95 13.30 -22.45 -4.69
C LYS A 95 13.03 -23.88 -5.08
N ASP A 96 11.76 -24.29 -5.07
CA ASP A 96 11.40 -25.65 -5.46
C ASP A 96 9.94 -25.72 -5.96
N VAL A 97 9.48 -26.91 -6.30
CA VAL A 97 8.11 -27.21 -6.70
C VAL A 97 7.16 -27.19 -5.49
N ILE A 98 5.87 -26.97 -5.74
CA ILE A 98 4.88 -26.77 -4.68
C ILE A 98 4.71 -27.99 -3.76
N ASP A 99 4.95 -29.20 -4.26
CA ASP A 99 4.81 -30.44 -3.49
C ASP A 99 5.83 -30.56 -2.34
N THR A 100 6.91 -29.81 -2.39
CA THR A 100 7.95 -29.73 -1.33
C THR A 100 7.78 -28.51 -0.43
N LEU A 101 6.66 -27.76 -0.55
CA LEU A 101 6.43 -26.57 0.23
C LEU A 101 6.45 -26.84 1.73
N PRO A 102 7.36 -26.22 2.51
CA PRO A 102 7.32 -26.32 3.97
C PRO A 102 6.09 -25.57 4.53
N ASP A 103 5.51 -26.10 5.60
CA ASP A 103 4.40 -25.43 6.30
C ASP A 103 4.89 -24.27 7.16
N GLU A 104 5.35 -23.23 6.50
CA GLU A 104 5.91 -22.03 7.12
C GLU A 104 5.30 -20.77 6.53
N ALA A 105 5.21 -19.73 7.36
CA ALA A 105 4.84 -18.40 6.92
C ALA A 105 6.01 -17.67 6.25
N GLY A 106 5.69 -16.72 5.37
CA GLY A 106 6.68 -15.87 4.70
C GLY A 106 7.28 -16.49 3.43
N ILE A 107 6.85 -17.68 3.02
CA ILE A 107 7.27 -18.32 1.77
C ILE A 107 6.49 -17.71 0.60
N PHE A 108 7.18 -17.36 -0.48
CA PHE A 108 6.58 -16.82 -1.69
C PHE A 108 6.14 -17.94 -2.62
N LEU A 109 4.93 -17.84 -3.13
CA LEU A 109 4.30 -18.84 -3.98
C LEU A 109 4.21 -18.33 -5.42
N PHE A 110 4.39 -19.22 -6.39
CA PHE A 110 4.41 -18.86 -7.80
C PHE A 110 3.63 -19.86 -8.64
N THR A 111 2.93 -19.36 -9.67
CA THR A 111 2.29 -20.19 -10.70
C THR A 111 3.10 -20.11 -11.97
N MET A 112 3.68 -21.21 -12.42
CA MET A 112 4.36 -21.31 -13.70
C MET A 112 3.39 -21.75 -14.78
N ARG A 113 3.39 -21.05 -15.92
CA ARG A 113 2.72 -21.44 -17.17
C ARG A 113 3.63 -21.11 -18.32
N ASP A 114 3.84 -22.04 -19.22
CA ASP A 114 4.63 -21.86 -20.45
C ASP A 114 6.03 -21.25 -20.19
N GLY A 115 6.71 -21.72 -19.14
CA GLY A 115 8.05 -21.25 -18.75
C GLY A 115 8.10 -19.85 -18.12
N ARG A 116 6.96 -19.26 -17.76
CA ARG A 116 6.84 -17.94 -17.13
C ARG A 116 6.06 -18.04 -15.82
N MET A 117 6.46 -17.24 -14.84
CA MET A 117 5.65 -17.05 -13.64
C MET A 117 4.54 -16.05 -13.94
N THR A 118 3.30 -16.52 -13.90
CA THR A 118 2.11 -15.72 -14.26
C THR A 118 1.39 -15.17 -13.04
N HIS A 119 1.66 -15.70 -11.86
CA HIS A 119 1.02 -15.30 -10.61
C HIS A 119 1.95 -15.53 -9.42
N THR A 120 1.73 -14.78 -8.33
CA THR A 120 2.49 -14.91 -7.09
C THR A 120 1.61 -14.58 -5.89
N GLY A 121 1.91 -15.20 -4.74
CA GLY A 121 1.27 -15.00 -3.45
C GLY A 121 2.26 -15.26 -2.31
N VAL A 122 1.78 -15.31 -1.08
CA VAL A 122 2.61 -15.53 0.11
C VAL A 122 1.93 -16.55 1.03
N SER A 123 2.66 -17.61 1.43
CA SER A 123 2.24 -18.50 2.50
C SER A 123 2.23 -17.77 3.85
N ILE A 124 1.18 -17.95 4.61
CA ILE A 124 1.05 -17.45 5.98
C ILE A 124 1.15 -18.58 7.03
N GLY A 125 1.63 -19.77 6.60
CA GLY A 125 1.68 -20.98 7.42
C GLY A 125 0.33 -21.70 7.49
N HIS A 126 0.33 -22.86 8.14
CA HIS A 126 -0.87 -23.68 8.35
C HIS A 126 -1.61 -24.04 7.05
N GLY A 127 -0.87 -24.21 5.95
CA GLY A 127 -1.41 -24.51 4.63
C GLY A 127 -2.26 -23.41 4.02
N GLU A 128 -2.14 -22.15 4.50
CA GLU A 128 -2.88 -21.00 3.99
C GLU A 128 -1.97 -19.98 3.29
N GLU A 129 -2.58 -19.18 2.42
CA GLU A 129 -1.91 -18.15 1.66
C GLU A 129 -2.72 -16.86 1.57
N VAL A 130 -2.04 -15.78 1.20
CA VAL A 130 -2.62 -14.51 0.79
C VAL A 130 -2.13 -14.15 -0.60
N ASP A 131 -3.05 -13.91 -1.53
CA ASP A 131 -2.75 -13.47 -2.89
C ASP A 131 -3.68 -12.36 -3.38
N ALA A 132 -3.19 -11.54 -4.30
CA ALA A 132 -4.03 -10.65 -5.09
C ALA A 132 -4.54 -11.43 -6.31
N ARG A 133 -5.68 -12.10 -6.12
CA ARG A 133 -6.18 -13.17 -6.99
C ARG A 133 -6.69 -12.72 -8.36
N GLY A 134 -7.08 -11.48 -8.48
CA GLY A 134 -7.58 -10.93 -9.74
C GLY A 134 -8.76 -9.97 -9.56
N HIS A 135 -9.15 -9.30 -10.65
CA HIS A 135 -10.13 -8.21 -10.66
C HIS A 135 -11.47 -8.57 -9.99
N ALA A 136 -11.91 -9.83 -10.14
CA ALA A 136 -13.17 -10.28 -9.55
C ALA A 136 -13.08 -10.56 -8.03
N TYR A 137 -11.91 -10.78 -7.48
CA TYR A 137 -11.74 -11.29 -6.12
C TYR A 137 -11.03 -10.31 -5.18
N GLY A 138 -10.08 -9.51 -5.69
CA GLY A 138 -9.20 -8.67 -4.88
C GLY A 138 -8.11 -9.49 -4.18
N VAL A 139 -7.70 -9.02 -3.02
CA VAL A 139 -6.76 -9.72 -2.14
C VAL A 139 -7.54 -10.65 -1.22
N VAL A 140 -7.19 -11.92 -1.22
CA VAL A 140 -7.89 -12.99 -0.48
C VAL A 140 -6.92 -13.80 0.37
N ARG A 141 -7.42 -14.37 1.47
CA ARG A 141 -6.79 -15.44 2.24
C ARG A 141 -7.54 -16.74 1.93
N ARG A 142 -6.81 -17.82 1.69
CA ARG A 142 -7.42 -19.13 1.39
C ARG A 142 -6.43 -20.28 1.61
N PRO A 143 -6.90 -21.54 1.68
CA PRO A 143 -6.02 -22.70 1.66
C PRO A 143 -5.17 -22.75 0.38
N ILE A 144 -3.89 -23.13 0.50
CA ILE A 144 -2.98 -23.35 -0.64
C ILE A 144 -3.47 -24.54 -1.47
N ARG A 145 -4.00 -25.56 -0.81
CA ARG A 145 -4.55 -26.74 -1.47
C ARG A 145 -5.68 -26.35 -2.42
N GLY A 146 -5.58 -26.80 -3.66
CA GLY A 146 -6.54 -26.46 -4.72
C GLY A 146 -6.30 -25.11 -5.39
N THR A 147 -5.20 -24.45 -5.11
CA THR A 147 -4.72 -23.28 -5.88
C THR A 147 -3.99 -23.72 -7.15
N THR A 148 -3.56 -22.74 -7.95
CA THR A 148 -2.77 -22.98 -9.16
C THR A 148 -1.28 -22.79 -8.94
N PHE A 149 -0.82 -22.63 -7.69
CA PHE A 149 0.59 -22.52 -7.41
C PHE A 149 1.33 -23.81 -7.75
N THR A 150 2.48 -23.66 -8.36
CA THR A 150 3.32 -24.77 -8.86
C THR A 150 4.71 -24.77 -8.26
N HIS A 151 5.16 -23.62 -7.74
CA HIS A 151 6.50 -23.43 -7.19
C HIS A 151 6.44 -22.52 -5.97
N TRP A 152 7.49 -22.58 -5.18
CA TRP A 152 7.69 -21.69 -4.04
C TRP A 152 9.14 -21.18 -3.99
N ALA A 153 9.36 -20.10 -3.25
CA ALA A 153 10.68 -19.54 -3.00
C ALA A 153 10.77 -18.94 -1.60
N ARG A 154 11.91 -19.12 -0.94
CA ARG A 154 12.25 -18.58 0.37
C ARG A 154 13.29 -17.46 0.20
N LEU A 155 13.07 -16.31 0.84
CA LEU A 155 14.04 -15.21 0.83
C LEU A 155 15.35 -15.61 1.50
N ALA A 156 16.46 -15.04 1.04
CA ALA A 156 17.79 -15.20 1.62
C ALA A 156 17.99 -14.24 2.82
N VAL A 157 17.07 -14.30 3.79
CA VAL A 157 17.10 -13.52 5.03
C VAL A 157 16.94 -14.43 6.24
N ASP A 158 17.36 -13.98 7.40
CA ASP A 158 17.02 -14.62 8.67
C ASP A 158 15.59 -14.24 9.05
N TYR A 159 14.68 -15.19 8.94
CA TYR A 159 13.25 -15.00 9.21
C TYR A 159 12.94 -14.78 10.70
N ASP A 160 13.79 -15.30 11.58
CA ASP A 160 13.60 -15.25 13.02
C ASP A 160 14.33 -14.04 13.64
N ALA A 161 15.17 -13.34 12.84
CA ALA A 161 15.71 -12.06 13.24
C ALA A 161 14.56 -11.11 13.61
N GLN A 162 14.73 -10.40 14.72
CA GLN A 162 13.77 -9.35 15.09
C GLN A 162 13.80 -8.25 14.02
N GLU A 163 12.64 -7.68 13.76
CA GLU A 163 12.56 -6.47 12.93
C GLU A 163 13.38 -5.40 13.67
N ASP A 164 14.51 -5.01 13.10
CA ASP A 164 15.33 -3.95 13.66
C ASP A 164 14.46 -2.68 13.74
N ALA A 165 14.36 -2.11 14.94
CA ALA A 165 13.52 -0.93 15.19
C ALA A 165 13.94 0.31 14.36
N GLU A 166 15.01 0.17 13.59
CA GLU A 166 15.61 1.24 12.78
C GLU A 166 15.27 1.16 11.29
N GLU A 167 14.60 0.10 10.78
CA GLU A 167 14.35 -0.06 9.34
C GLU A 167 12.89 0.09 8.88
N ASP A 168 11.92 0.37 9.76
CA ASP A 168 10.63 0.96 9.35
C ASP A 168 10.67 2.52 9.38
N ALA A 169 11.74 3.12 9.78
CA ALA A 169 12.27 4.29 9.13
C ALA A 169 12.70 3.79 7.74
N GLY A 170 11.78 3.76 6.75
CA GLY A 170 12.19 3.76 5.35
C GLY A 170 13.37 4.68 5.29
N GLU A 171 14.52 4.16 4.82
CA GLU A 171 15.77 4.85 4.74
C GLU A 171 15.50 6.35 4.67
N GLU A 172 15.50 7.04 5.83
CA GLU A 172 15.89 8.41 5.83
C GLU A 172 17.32 8.38 5.28
N THR A 173 17.42 8.16 3.99
CA THR A 173 18.46 8.85 3.24
C THR A 173 18.31 10.24 3.77
N PRO A 174 19.34 10.77 4.48
CA PRO A 174 19.29 12.13 4.99
C PRO A 174 18.80 12.93 3.80
N LEU A 175 17.56 13.40 3.87
CA LEU A 175 16.80 13.98 2.77
C LEU A 175 17.81 14.83 2.00
N LYS A 176 18.22 14.38 0.80
CA LYS A 176 18.90 15.31 -0.11
C LYS A 176 18.00 16.51 -0.05
N PRO A 177 18.46 17.67 0.47
CA PRO A 177 17.58 18.78 0.79
C PRO A 177 16.74 19.02 -0.45
N ARG A 178 15.43 18.71 -0.35
CA ARG A 178 14.52 18.84 -1.51
C ARG A 178 14.74 20.26 -2.01
N ARG A 179 15.07 20.40 -3.28
CA ARG A 179 15.35 21.73 -3.82
C ARG A 179 14.17 22.66 -3.56
N THR A 180 14.45 23.91 -3.32
CA THR A 180 13.43 24.93 -3.22
C THR A 180 12.69 25.06 -4.55
N LEU A 181 11.35 24.88 -4.53
CA LEU A 181 10.49 25.05 -5.70
C LEU A 181 9.81 26.41 -5.67
N ARG A 182 9.77 27.06 -6.83
CA ARG A 182 9.15 28.37 -7.04
C ARG A 182 8.62 28.46 -8.47
N MET A 183 7.92 29.55 -8.75
CA MET A 183 7.44 29.85 -10.10
C MET A 183 8.53 29.61 -11.14
N GLY A 184 8.24 28.86 -12.20
CA GLY A 184 9.18 28.46 -13.23
C GLY A 184 9.97 27.19 -12.95
N SER A 185 9.90 26.59 -11.74
CA SER A 185 10.47 25.27 -11.48
C SER A 185 9.72 24.21 -12.29
N SER A 186 10.42 23.16 -12.73
CA SER A 186 9.82 22.03 -13.43
C SER A 186 10.54 20.73 -13.06
N GLY A 187 9.87 19.60 -13.21
CA GLY A 187 10.41 18.27 -12.95
C GLY A 187 9.49 17.41 -12.08
N GLU A 188 9.99 16.24 -11.70
CA GLU A 188 9.23 15.23 -10.94
C GLU A 188 8.89 15.71 -9.52
N ASP A 189 9.77 16.47 -8.88
CA ASP A 189 9.54 17.10 -7.59
C ASP A 189 8.40 18.13 -7.61
N VAL A 190 8.24 18.87 -8.73
CA VAL A 190 7.06 19.74 -8.92
C VAL A 190 5.79 18.91 -9.11
N ARG A 191 5.88 17.81 -9.81
CA ARG A 191 4.76 16.88 -9.98
C ARG A 191 4.33 16.27 -8.65
N ALA A 192 5.29 15.83 -7.83
CA ALA A 192 5.04 15.32 -6.48
C ALA A 192 4.37 16.37 -5.59
N LEU A 193 4.85 17.62 -5.61
CA LEU A 193 4.21 18.74 -4.93
C LEU A 193 2.76 18.94 -5.38
N GLN A 194 2.54 18.98 -6.69
CA GLN A 194 1.19 19.17 -7.25
C GLN A 194 0.25 18.06 -6.83
N THR A 195 0.71 16.81 -6.85
CA THR A 195 -0.07 15.66 -6.38
C THR A 195 -0.42 15.78 -4.89
N ALA A 196 0.54 16.17 -4.04
CA ALA A 196 0.29 16.41 -2.62
C ALA A 196 -0.76 17.51 -2.41
N LEU A 197 -0.65 18.64 -3.14
CA LEU A 197 -1.61 19.74 -3.06
C LEU A 197 -3.01 19.37 -3.59
N GLN A 198 -3.09 18.47 -4.58
CA GLN A 198 -4.36 17.92 -5.05
C GLN A 198 -5.01 17.03 -3.99
N THR A 199 -4.23 16.14 -3.37
CA THR A 199 -4.69 15.26 -2.29
C THR A 199 -5.24 16.05 -1.11
N LEU A 200 -4.60 17.19 -0.79
CA LEU A 200 -5.02 18.10 0.27
C LEU A 200 -6.14 19.08 -0.15
N GLY A 201 -6.61 19.00 -1.40
CA GLY A 201 -7.67 19.86 -1.92
C GLY A 201 -7.29 21.31 -2.20
N PHE A 202 -5.98 21.64 -2.24
CA PHE A 202 -5.50 23.01 -2.54
C PHE A 202 -5.29 23.26 -4.02
N LEU A 203 -5.04 22.22 -4.83
CA LEU A 203 -4.84 22.31 -6.27
C LEU A 203 -5.93 21.51 -7.01
N ASN A 204 -6.68 22.19 -7.87
CA ASN A 204 -7.67 21.55 -8.73
C ASN A 204 -7.25 21.67 -10.21
N ASP A 205 -6.02 21.23 -10.51
CA ASP A 205 -5.43 21.27 -11.86
C ASP A 205 -4.52 20.05 -12.04
N ALA A 206 -4.12 19.75 -13.29
CA ALA A 206 -3.26 18.59 -13.57
C ALA A 206 -1.88 18.73 -12.91
N ALA A 207 -1.34 17.63 -12.39
CA ALA A 207 0.03 17.53 -11.92
C ALA A 207 0.97 17.37 -13.14
N ASP A 208 1.20 18.47 -13.87
CA ASP A 208 1.95 18.51 -15.11
C ASP A 208 3.47 18.61 -14.92
N GLY A 209 3.92 18.76 -13.67
CA GLY A 209 5.32 18.94 -13.33
C GLY A 209 5.87 20.33 -13.63
N LYS A 210 5.01 21.35 -13.85
CA LYS A 210 5.39 22.74 -14.08
C LYS A 210 4.84 23.64 -12.97
N PHE A 211 5.71 24.35 -12.28
CA PHE A 211 5.31 25.28 -11.21
C PHE A 211 4.80 26.60 -11.80
N GLY A 212 3.55 26.61 -12.20
CA GLY A 212 2.85 27.78 -12.74
C GLY A 212 2.12 28.59 -11.68
N THR A 213 1.33 29.58 -12.13
CA THR A 213 0.53 30.47 -11.27
C THR A 213 -0.43 29.71 -10.38
N LYS A 214 -1.15 28.71 -10.91
CA LYS A 214 -2.09 27.87 -10.16
C LYS A 214 -1.40 27.07 -9.05
N THR A 215 -0.24 26.49 -9.35
CA THR A 215 0.57 25.78 -8.34
C THR A 215 1.03 26.73 -7.24
N ARG A 216 1.48 27.95 -7.58
CA ARG A 216 1.89 28.95 -6.60
C ARG A 216 0.72 29.38 -5.70
N GLU A 217 -0.44 29.58 -6.25
CA GLU A 217 -1.65 29.94 -5.48
C GLU A 217 -2.05 28.81 -4.52
N ALA A 218 -1.99 27.56 -4.98
CA ALA A 218 -2.24 26.37 -4.16
C ALA A 218 -1.25 26.28 -2.99
N VAL A 219 0.04 26.51 -3.26
CA VAL A 219 1.09 26.58 -2.21
C VAL A 219 0.78 27.65 -1.20
N ARG A 220 0.40 28.86 -1.61
CA ARG A 220 0.06 29.97 -0.69
C ARG A 220 -1.14 29.64 0.19
N LYS A 221 -2.18 28.99 -0.38
CA LYS A 221 -3.36 28.53 0.39
C LYS A 221 -2.93 27.49 1.43
N PHE A 222 -2.11 26.53 1.04
CA PHE A 222 -1.58 25.52 1.93
C PHE A 222 -0.74 26.15 3.05
N GLN A 223 0.23 27.03 2.72
CA GLN A 223 1.07 27.74 3.70
C GLN A 223 0.21 28.50 4.72
N LYS A 224 -0.83 29.21 4.27
CA LYS A 224 -1.75 29.94 5.15
C LYS A 224 -2.47 29.00 6.11
N LYS A 225 -2.99 27.85 5.61
CA LYS A 225 -3.67 26.87 6.45
C LYS A 225 -2.72 26.18 7.44
N SER A 226 -1.47 25.98 7.06
CA SER A 226 -0.42 25.34 7.89
C SER A 226 0.32 26.32 8.80
N GLY A 227 -0.06 27.60 8.86
CA GLY A 227 0.60 28.61 9.72
C GLY A 227 2.02 28.97 9.29
N LEU A 228 2.38 28.73 8.02
CA LEU A 228 3.69 29.03 7.46
C LEU A 228 3.74 30.42 6.83
N SER A 229 4.96 30.92 6.54
CA SER A 229 5.14 32.14 5.73
C SER A 229 4.50 31.97 4.36
N VAL A 230 3.59 32.87 3.98
CA VAL A 230 2.79 32.78 2.75
C VAL A 230 3.52 33.45 1.58
N ASP A 231 4.66 32.90 1.19
CA ASP A 231 5.53 33.42 0.12
C ASP A 231 5.28 32.76 -1.24
N GLY A 232 4.64 31.59 -1.24
CA GLY A 232 4.40 30.80 -2.44
C GLY A 232 5.67 30.09 -2.93
N ILE A 233 6.65 29.89 -2.04
CA ILE A 233 7.90 29.16 -2.29
C ILE A 233 7.89 27.90 -1.43
N VAL A 234 8.23 26.78 -2.02
CA VAL A 234 8.31 25.50 -1.31
C VAL A 234 9.73 25.27 -0.86
N GLY A 235 10.08 25.84 0.28
CA GLY A 235 11.34 25.61 0.99
C GLY A 235 11.22 24.47 2.01
N ALA A 236 12.27 24.27 2.82
CA ALA A 236 12.34 23.19 3.81
C ALA A 236 11.12 23.14 4.75
N ALA A 237 10.68 24.28 5.27
CA ALA A 237 9.52 24.35 6.16
C ALA A 237 8.19 23.96 5.45
N THR A 238 8.04 24.33 4.19
CA THR A 238 6.86 23.97 3.40
C THR A 238 6.88 22.48 3.03
N TRP A 239 8.06 21.95 2.68
CA TRP A 239 8.24 20.51 2.44
C TRP A 239 7.93 19.67 3.69
N ALA A 240 8.43 20.09 4.86
CA ALA A 240 8.20 19.40 6.13
C ALA A 240 6.73 19.42 6.58
N ALA A 241 5.95 20.41 6.15
CA ALA A 241 4.52 20.51 6.46
C ALA A 241 3.63 19.81 5.46
N LEU A 242 4.14 19.51 4.26
CA LEU A 242 3.44 18.65 3.30
C LEU A 242 3.52 17.20 3.79
N PRO A 243 2.45 16.41 3.68
CA PRO A 243 2.56 14.97 3.92
C PRO A 243 3.67 14.45 3.01
N GLU A 244 4.59 13.68 3.59
CA GLU A 244 5.70 13.12 2.82
C GLU A 244 5.17 12.34 1.65
N GLY A 245 5.32 12.89 0.48
CA GLY A 245 5.00 12.26 -0.78
C GLY A 245 6.27 11.66 -1.34
N ASP A 246 6.61 10.48 -0.91
CA ASP A 246 7.53 9.59 -1.64
C ASP A 246 6.79 9.01 -2.84
N GLY A 247 6.24 9.86 -3.70
CA GLY A 247 5.48 9.39 -4.87
C GLY A 247 4.27 8.49 -4.57
N GLU A 248 4.03 8.13 -3.29
CA GLU A 248 2.84 7.44 -2.83
C GLU A 248 2.16 8.24 -1.70
N PRO A 249 0.85 8.53 -1.79
CA PRO A 249 0.14 9.08 -0.65
C PRO A 249 0.24 8.04 0.48
N SER A 250 0.79 8.45 1.63
CA SER A 250 0.68 7.65 2.84
C SER A 250 -0.79 7.29 3.01
N ALA A 251 -1.12 6.01 2.84
CA ALA A 251 -2.48 5.56 3.01
C ALA A 251 -2.94 5.98 4.42
N PRO A 252 -4.12 6.59 4.58
CA PRO A 252 -4.66 6.81 5.90
C PRO A 252 -4.65 5.47 6.61
N THR A 253 -4.20 5.43 7.86
CA THR A 253 -4.17 4.21 8.67
C THR A 253 -5.59 3.64 8.70
N ARG A 254 -5.87 2.71 7.79
CA ARG A 254 -7.18 2.06 7.70
C ARG A 254 -7.10 0.76 8.48
N ILE A 255 -7.94 0.66 9.48
CA ILE A 255 -8.14 -0.58 10.21
C ILE A 255 -9.07 -1.43 9.35
N CYS A 256 -8.53 -2.49 8.73
CA CYS A 256 -9.36 -3.53 8.12
C CYS A 256 -9.87 -4.42 9.25
N LEU A 257 -11.15 -4.29 9.60
CA LEU A 257 -11.78 -5.15 10.59
C LEU A 257 -12.17 -6.47 9.92
N THR A 258 -11.68 -7.59 10.42
CA THR A 258 -12.15 -8.94 10.06
C THR A 258 -13.49 -9.24 10.75
N GLY A 259 -14.19 -10.32 10.36
CA GLY A 259 -15.60 -10.60 10.73
C GLY A 259 -16.00 -10.30 12.17
N ASP A 260 -15.18 -10.65 13.17
CA ASP A 260 -15.52 -10.38 14.59
C ASP A 260 -15.23 -8.92 14.97
N GLY A 261 -14.17 -8.33 14.42
CA GLY A 261 -13.87 -6.91 14.57
C GLY A 261 -14.93 -6.02 13.92
N MET A 262 -15.47 -6.42 12.76
CA MET A 262 -16.57 -5.72 12.09
C MET A 262 -17.86 -5.80 12.92
N ARG A 263 -18.17 -6.95 13.51
CA ARG A 263 -19.34 -7.09 14.40
C ARG A 263 -19.21 -6.24 15.67
N ALA A 264 -18.00 -6.16 16.25
CA ALA A 264 -17.72 -5.29 17.39
C ALA A 264 -17.86 -3.81 17.02
N PHE A 265 -17.38 -3.42 15.84
CA PHE A 265 -17.51 -2.06 15.30
C PHE A 265 -18.97 -1.68 15.05
N ILE A 266 -19.76 -2.56 14.42
CA ILE A 266 -21.20 -2.33 14.20
C ILE A 266 -21.95 -2.19 15.53
N ARG A 267 -21.64 -3.01 16.56
CA ARG A 267 -22.23 -2.85 17.90
C ARG A 267 -21.86 -1.55 18.58
N ALA A 268 -20.65 -1.04 18.35
CA ALA A 268 -20.21 0.26 18.86
C ALA A 268 -20.95 1.43 18.18
N LEU A 269 -21.33 1.27 16.90
CA LEU A 269 -22.14 2.23 16.16
C LEU A 269 -23.58 2.35 16.69
N GLU A 270 -24.11 1.34 17.37
CA GLU A 270 -25.46 1.35 17.96
C GLU A 270 -25.58 2.25 19.20
N LYS A 271 -24.44 2.71 19.76
CA LYS A 271 -24.40 3.67 20.88
C LYS A 271 -23.38 4.78 20.65
N PRO A 272 -23.56 5.66 19.67
CA PRO A 272 -22.62 6.75 19.41
C PRO A 272 -22.70 7.81 20.51
N GLN A 273 -21.54 8.28 20.99
CA GLN A 273 -21.45 9.52 21.77
C GLN A 273 -21.07 10.65 20.82
N THR A 274 -21.94 11.62 20.67
CA THR A 274 -21.70 12.81 19.84
C THR A 274 -21.35 13.99 20.71
N THR A 275 -20.23 14.66 20.42
CA THR A 275 -19.92 15.98 20.94
C THR A 275 -19.35 16.79 19.77
N GLU A 276 -20.05 17.85 19.38
CA GLU A 276 -19.65 18.87 18.39
C GLU A 276 -19.10 18.30 17.06
N ASN A 277 -19.96 17.67 16.25
CA ASN A 277 -19.62 17.13 14.92
C ASN A 277 -18.46 16.11 14.91
N ARG A 278 -18.21 15.46 16.01
CA ARG A 278 -17.16 14.45 16.17
C ARG A 278 -17.74 13.17 16.75
N LEU A 279 -17.60 12.06 16.01
CA LEU A 279 -17.96 10.72 16.49
C LEU A 279 -16.70 10.06 17.07
N THR A 280 -16.74 9.73 18.37
CA THR A 280 -15.63 9.03 19.04
C THR A 280 -16.07 7.61 19.37
N PHE A 281 -15.32 6.62 18.91
CA PHE A 281 -15.55 5.22 19.24
C PHE A 281 -14.36 4.69 20.05
N THR A 282 -14.66 4.00 21.16
CA THR A 282 -13.66 3.27 21.94
C THR A 282 -13.81 1.79 21.62
N LEU A 283 -12.82 1.19 20.97
CA LEU A 283 -12.78 -0.25 20.72
C LEU A 283 -11.94 -0.92 21.82
N ALA A 284 -12.57 -1.75 22.63
CA ALA A 284 -11.86 -2.67 23.52
C ALA A 284 -11.50 -3.92 22.70
N ALA A 285 -10.21 -4.16 22.47
CA ALA A 285 -9.74 -5.41 21.87
C ALA A 285 -9.50 -6.45 22.99
N PRO A 286 -10.16 -7.62 22.94
CA PRO A 286 -10.14 -8.54 24.05
C PRO A 286 -8.81 -9.27 24.30
N ASP A 287 -7.80 -9.28 23.42
CA ASP A 287 -6.65 -10.17 23.57
C ASP A 287 -5.27 -9.64 23.18
N TYR A 288 -5.10 -8.35 22.99
CA TYR A 288 -3.75 -7.76 22.87
C TYR A 288 -3.64 -6.64 23.89
N GLY A 289 -2.86 -6.88 24.95
CA GLY A 289 -2.71 -6.03 26.12
C GLY A 289 -2.89 -4.54 25.86
N GLU A 290 -3.86 -3.98 26.52
CA GLU A 290 -4.13 -2.57 26.84
C GLU A 290 -3.62 -1.50 25.86
N ILE A 291 -4.03 -1.55 24.60
CA ILE A 291 -3.92 -0.40 23.70
C ILE A 291 -5.32 0.11 23.38
N MET A 292 -5.77 1.08 24.17
CA MET A 292 -6.93 1.89 23.86
C MET A 292 -6.59 2.79 22.64
N ARG A 293 -7.17 2.52 21.48
CA ARG A 293 -7.08 3.41 20.32
C ARG A 293 -8.41 4.14 20.18
N GLN A 294 -8.38 5.45 20.28
CA GLN A 294 -9.51 6.30 19.91
C GLN A 294 -9.47 6.55 18.39
N ILE A 295 -10.55 6.24 17.72
CA ILE A 295 -10.75 6.55 16.30
C ILE A 295 -11.62 7.79 16.22
N HIS A 296 -11.10 8.84 15.64
CA HIS A 296 -11.84 10.07 15.37
C HIS A 296 -12.29 10.06 13.90
N LEU A 297 -13.60 10.18 13.67
CA LEU A 297 -14.18 10.38 12.35
C LEU A 297 -14.76 11.80 12.31
N GLU A 298 -14.30 12.62 11.36
CA GLU A 298 -14.97 13.88 11.01
C GLU A 298 -16.01 13.58 9.93
N ILE A 299 -17.25 13.98 10.16
CA ILE A 299 -18.38 13.87 9.24
C ILE A 299 -18.53 15.18 8.48
#